data_5f68e8a2d79d29fc4afb94b4182b605a
#
_entry.id   5f68e8a2d79d29fc4afb94b4182b605a
#
_cell.length_a   1.000
_cell.length_b   1.000
_cell.length_c   1.000
_cell.angle_alpha   90.00
_cell.angle_beta   90.00
_cell.angle_gamma   90.00
#
_symmetry.space_group_name_H-M   'P 1'
#
loop_
_entity.id
_entity.type
_entity.pdbx_description
1 polymer ?
#
loop_
_entity_poly.entity_id
_entity_poly.type
_entity_poly.pdbx_seq_one_letter_code
_entity_poly.pdbx_strand_id
1 'polypeptide(L)'
;MKKYLFLLMAIAGMAFTFASCSSDDDEAKGNPLVGTWVSFDYNINDTITFSKDGTAIEHAGKADGSALSRSKGHYSVARNKLTLHWTSGLKWDKSNKRWTAIADPDETNIITFELKGKILKFVAMEGETDYPVTTFKKQ
;
A
#
# COMPACT_ATOMS: atom_id res chain seq x y z
N MET A 1 -22.13 9.01 7.99
CA MET A 1 -22.78 7.69 8.17
C MET A 1 -23.09 6.98 6.88
N LYS A 2 -23.62 7.64 5.87
CA LYS A 2 -23.90 7.01 4.55
C LYS A 2 -22.64 6.51 3.83
N LYS A 3 -21.49 7.11 4.08
CA LYS A 3 -20.20 6.70 3.49
C LYS A 3 -19.73 5.32 3.97
N TYR A 4 -20.03 4.98 5.21
CA TYR A 4 -19.64 3.69 5.78
C TYR A 4 -20.51 2.54 5.31
N LEU A 5 -21.76 2.82 5.00
CA LEU A 5 -22.68 1.81 4.47
C LEU A 5 -22.25 1.35 3.08
N PHE A 6 -21.75 2.28 2.25
CA PHE A 6 -21.22 1.95 0.94
C PHE A 6 -19.91 1.16 1.02
N LEU A 7 -19.08 1.46 2.01
CA LEU A 7 -17.85 0.73 2.24
C LEU A 7 -18.14 -0.72 2.67
N LEU A 8 -19.11 -0.90 3.54
CA LEU A 8 -19.56 -2.22 3.97
C LEU A 8 -20.15 -3.05 2.83
N MET A 9 -20.92 -2.43 1.94
CA MET A 9 -21.45 -3.11 0.75
C MET A 9 -20.35 -3.45 -0.25
N ALA A 10 -19.35 -2.60 -0.41
CA ALA A 10 -18.23 -2.88 -1.29
C ALA A 10 -17.38 -4.06 -0.75
N ILE A 11 -17.20 -4.13 0.55
CA ILE A 11 -16.49 -5.23 1.20
C ILE A 11 -17.28 -6.53 1.09
N ALA A 12 -18.59 -6.48 1.26
CA ALA A 12 -19.46 -7.64 1.11
C ALA A 12 -19.49 -8.13 -0.34
N GLY A 13 -19.50 -7.22 -1.31
CA GLY A 13 -19.44 -7.56 -2.73
C GLY A 13 -18.12 -8.22 -3.13
N MET A 14 -17.01 -7.81 -2.55
CA MET A 14 -15.72 -8.42 -2.81
C MET A 14 -15.60 -9.82 -2.18
N ALA A 15 -16.15 -10.01 -0.99
CA ALA A 15 -16.13 -11.32 -0.34
C ALA A 15 -16.87 -12.37 -1.19
N PHE A 16 -17.94 -11.99 -1.83
CA PHE A 16 -18.67 -12.89 -2.73
C PHE A 16 -17.91 -13.25 -4.00
N THR A 17 -17.13 -12.31 -4.54
CA THR A 17 -16.34 -12.59 -5.74
C THR A 17 -15.19 -13.55 -5.43
N PHE A 18 -14.64 -13.49 -4.24
CA PHE A 18 -13.60 -14.41 -3.80
C PHE A 18 -14.17 -15.79 -3.41
N ALA A 19 -15.35 -15.83 -2.82
CA ALA A 19 -16.00 -17.08 -2.47
C ALA A 19 -16.46 -17.90 -3.68
N SER A 20 -16.80 -17.25 -4.78
CA SER A 20 -17.20 -17.95 -6.02
C SER A 20 -16.02 -18.53 -6.79
N CYS A 21 -14.81 -18.14 -6.46
CA CYS A 21 -13.57 -18.68 -7.03
C CYS A 21 -12.94 -19.76 -6.14
N SER A 22 -13.74 -20.41 -5.31
CA SER A 22 -13.27 -21.42 -4.34
C SER A 22 -12.76 -22.70 -5.03
N SER A 23 -11.75 -22.57 -5.82
CA SER A 23 -10.92 -23.67 -6.24
C SER A 23 -9.69 -23.73 -5.32
N ASP A 24 -9.01 -24.84 -5.31
CA ASP A 24 -7.80 -25.05 -4.51
C ASP A 24 -6.68 -24.04 -4.78
N ASP A 25 -6.84 -23.26 -5.83
CA ASP A 25 -5.96 -22.16 -6.23
C ASP A 25 -6.34 -20.81 -5.62
N ASP A 26 -7.21 -20.77 -4.64
CA ASP A 26 -7.69 -19.53 -4.02
C ASP A 26 -6.59 -18.68 -3.43
N GLU A 27 -5.55 -19.29 -2.92
CA GLU A 27 -4.37 -18.58 -2.46
C GLU A 27 -3.64 -17.90 -3.61
N ALA A 28 -3.60 -18.49 -4.78
CA ALA A 28 -3.02 -17.91 -5.98
C ALA A 28 -3.93 -16.87 -6.63
N LYS A 29 -5.24 -17.00 -6.42
CA LYS A 29 -6.28 -16.10 -6.93
C LYS A 29 -6.74 -15.06 -5.91
N GLY A 30 -6.18 -15.08 -4.70
CA GLY A 30 -6.42 -14.07 -3.68
C GLY A 30 -6.04 -12.68 -4.16
N ASN A 31 -6.05 -11.73 -3.27
CA ASN A 31 -5.64 -10.37 -3.60
C ASN A 31 -4.23 -10.37 -4.21
N PRO A 32 -4.09 -10.00 -5.49
CA PRO A 32 -2.82 -10.08 -6.20
C PRO A 32 -1.75 -9.13 -5.64
N LEU A 33 -2.15 -8.14 -4.84
CA LEU A 33 -1.22 -7.24 -4.17
C LEU A 33 -0.52 -7.87 -2.97
N VAL A 34 -1.06 -8.94 -2.38
CA VAL A 34 -0.44 -9.60 -1.23
C VAL A 34 1.00 -10.01 -1.54
N GLY A 35 1.91 -9.60 -0.68
CA GLY A 35 3.35 -9.81 -0.83
C GLY A 35 4.15 -8.55 -0.62
N THR A 36 5.43 -8.65 -0.86
CA THR A 36 6.39 -7.55 -0.72
C THR A 36 6.79 -7.01 -2.08
N TRP A 37 6.76 -5.70 -2.21
CA TRP A 37 7.03 -4.96 -3.42
C TRP A 37 8.15 -3.97 -3.19
N VAL A 38 9.14 -3.95 -4.06
CA VAL A 38 10.32 -3.08 -3.97
C VAL A 38 10.37 -2.15 -5.16
N SER A 39 10.58 -0.86 -4.91
CA SER A 39 10.66 0.15 -5.96
C SER A 39 11.93 0.01 -6.80
N PHE A 40 11.84 0.46 -8.04
CA PHE A 40 12.95 0.52 -8.98
C PHE A 40 13.55 1.92 -9.14
N ASP A 41 13.02 2.89 -8.45
CA ASP A 41 13.47 4.27 -8.61
C ASP A 41 14.87 4.48 -8.05
N TYR A 42 15.73 5.10 -8.84
CA TYR A 42 17.12 5.38 -8.47
C TYR A 42 17.27 6.24 -7.22
N ASN A 43 16.26 7.04 -6.91
CA ASN A 43 16.32 8.01 -5.82
C ASN A 43 15.50 7.61 -4.60
N ILE A 44 14.77 6.52 -4.68
CA ILE A 44 13.83 6.09 -3.65
C ILE A 44 14.04 4.60 -3.38
N ASN A 45 14.41 4.26 -2.15
CA ASN A 45 14.33 2.91 -1.63
C ASN A 45 12.99 2.77 -0.90
N ASP A 46 12.02 2.24 -1.58
CA ASP A 46 10.70 2.04 -1.05
C ASP A 46 10.33 0.55 -1.13
N THR A 47 9.90 0.01 -0.01
CA THR A 47 9.43 -1.36 0.10
C THR A 47 8.07 -1.35 0.78
N ILE A 48 7.06 -1.85 0.09
CA ILE A 48 5.72 -1.96 0.63
C ILE A 48 5.30 -3.42 0.69
N THR A 49 4.76 -3.83 1.84
CA THR A 49 4.26 -5.19 2.07
C THR A 49 2.77 -5.14 2.34
N PHE A 50 2.02 -5.86 1.55
CA PHE A 50 0.59 -6.07 1.74
C PHE A 50 0.34 -7.47 2.30
N SER A 51 -0.28 -7.52 3.46
CA SER A 51 -0.63 -8.77 4.13
C SER A 51 -2.06 -9.21 3.83
N LYS A 52 -2.33 -10.49 3.94
CA LYS A 52 -3.68 -11.06 3.70
C LYS A 52 -4.75 -10.50 4.64
N ASP A 53 -4.35 -10.07 5.82
CA ASP A 53 -5.25 -9.51 6.84
C ASP A 53 -5.64 -8.04 6.60
N GLY A 54 -5.20 -7.45 5.49
CA GLY A 54 -5.46 -6.04 5.17
C GLY A 54 -4.46 -5.07 5.77
N THR A 55 -3.36 -5.54 6.34
CA THR A 55 -2.29 -4.68 6.86
C THR A 55 -1.34 -4.29 5.73
N ALA A 56 -0.92 -3.03 5.73
CA ALA A 56 0.16 -2.52 4.89
C ALA A 56 1.30 -2.00 5.75
N ILE A 57 2.52 -2.31 5.34
CA ILE A 57 3.75 -1.81 5.97
C ILE A 57 4.63 -1.25 4.86
N GLU A 58 5.10 -0.01 5.05
CA GLU A 58 6.01 0.64 4.13
C GLU A 58 7.31 1.00 4.84
N HIS A 59 8.41 0.74 4.16
CA HIS A 59 9.74 1.23 4.53
C HIS A 59 10.23 2.09 3.38
N ALA A 60 10.36 3.37 3.60
CA ALA A 60 10.78 4.31 2.59
C ALA A 60 12.05 5.04 3.00
N GLY A 61 12.79 5.51 2.03
CA GLY A 61 13.99 6.29 2.24
C GLY A 61 14.60 6.75 0.91
N LYS A 62 15.55 7.65 0.98
CA LYS A 62 16.34 8.00 -0.21
C LYS A 62 17.37 6.92 -0.52
N ALA A 63 17.77 6.81 -1.76
CA ALA A 63 18.77 5.85 -2.21
C ALA A 63 20.12 5.98 -1.49
N ASP A 64 20.42 7.17 -0.98
CA ASP A 64 21.63 7.45 -0.18
C ASP A 64 21.51 7.00 1.29
N GLY A 65 20.41 6.35 1.66
CA GLY A 65 20.15 5.91 3.03
C GLY A 65 19.71 7.01 3.99
N SER A 66 19.43 8.20 3.48
CA SER A 66 18.86 9.30 4.29
C SER A 66 17.35 9.27 4.28
N ALA A 67 16.73 10.06 5.15
CA ALA A 67 15.28 10.22 5.24
C ALA A 67 14.52 8.90 5.39
N LEU A 68 15.01 7.98 6.22
CA LEU A 68 14.37 6.69 6.45
C LEU A 68 13.06 6.88 7.23
N SER A 69 12.02 6.23 6.76
CA SER A 69 10.71 6.18 7.43
C SER A 69 10.12 4.78 7.39
N ARG A 70 9.24 4.52 8.34
CA ARG A 70 8.41 3.30 8.40
C ARG A 70 6.99 3.70 8.67
N SER A 71 6.07 3.16 7.91
CA SER A 71 4.64 3.39 8.10
C SER A 71 3.92 2.07 8.20
N LYS A 72 2.87 2.03 9.02
CA LYS A 72 2.00 0.87 9.16
C LYS A 72 0.56 1.34 9.15
N GLY A 73 -0.28 0.59 8.48
CA GLY A 73 -1.70 0.90 8.36
C GLY A 73 -2.47 -0.25 7.74
N HIS A 74 -3.56 0.11 7.13
CA HIS A 74 -4.48 -0.81 6.49
C HIS A 74 -4.67 -0.45 5.02
N TYR A 75 -4.99 -1.43 4.20
CA TYR A 75 -5.28 -1.21 2.81
C TYR A 75 -6.56 -1.91 2.37
N SER A 76 -7.17 -1.38 1.35
CA SER A 76 -8.26 -2.02 0.64
C SER A 76 -8.11 -1.76 -0.86
N VAL A 77 -8.67 -2.65 -1.67
CA VAL A 77 -8.60 -2.57 -3.13
C VAL A 77 -10.01 -2.63 -3.69
N ALA A 78 -10.31 -1.70 -4.59
CA ALA A 78 -11.54 -1.68 -5.36
C ALA A 78 -11.18 -1.41 -6.82
N ARG A 79 -11.25 -2.44 -7.66
CA ARG A 79 -10.79 -2.39 -9.06
C ARG A 79 -9.31 -2.00 -9.15
N ASN A 80 -8.99 -0.87 -9.76
CA ASN A 80 -7.64 -0.33 -9.87
C ASN A 80 -7.33 0.78 -8.84
N LYS A 81 -8.16 0.91 -7.80
CA LYS A 81 -7.97 1.86 -6.72
C LYS A 81 -7.49 1.14 -5.47
N LEU A 82 -6.37 1.59 -4.96
CA LEU A 82 -5.79 1.16 -3.70
C LEU A 82 -5.99 2.28 -2.68
N THR A 83 -6.68 1.98 -1.59
CA THR A 83 -6.80 2.89 -0.46
C THR A 83 -5.83 2.45 0.61
N LEU A 84 -4.92 3.33 1.00
CA LEU A 84 -3.96 3.14 2.09
C LEU A 84 -4.34 4.08 3.23
N HIS A 85 -4.56 3.54 4.39
CA HIS A 85 -4.82 4.29 5.61
C HIS A 85 -3.70 4.04 6.60
N TRP A 86 -2.80 5.00 6.71
CA TRP A 86 -1.66 4.95 7.62
C TRP A 86 -2.08 5.34 9.03
N THR A 87 -1.76 4.52 10.01
CA THR A 87 -2.16 4.71 11.40
C THR A 87 -0.98 4.88 12.36
N SER A 88 0.21 4.55 11.92
CA SER A 88 1.44 4.80 12.66
C SER A 88 2.60 5.05 11.72
N GLY A 89 3.53 5.87 12.15
CA GLY A 89 4.72 6.18 11.38
C GLY A 89 5.91 6.46 12.28
N LEU A 90 7.09 6.09 11.81
CA LEU A 90 8.37 6.34 12.43
C LEU A 90 9.31 6.95 11.40
N LYS A 91 10.12 7.89 11.81
CA LYS A 91 11.23 8.44 11.03
C LYS A 91 12.56 8.24 11.77
N TRP A 92 13.61 8.03 11.03
CA TRP A 92 14.95 7.87 11.59
C TRP A 92 15.55 9.25 11.92
N ASP A 93 15.85 9.46 13.18
CA ASP A 93 16.60 10.64 13.64
C ASP A 93 18.09 10.33 13.63
N LYS A 94 18.77 10.86 12.64
CA LYS A 94 20.22 10.67 12.42
C LYS A 94 21.04 11.23 13.57
N SER A 95 20.61 12.35 14.14
CA SER A 95 21.35 13.05 15.22
C SER A 95 21.36 12.27 16.50
N ASN A 96 20.22 11.67 16.83
CA ASN A 96 20.05 10.89 18.06
C ASN A 96 20.15 9.37 17.84
N LYS A 97 20.36 8.93 16.59
CA LYS A 97 20.46 7.51 16.19
C LYS A 97 19.31 6.66 16.71
N ARG A 98 18.09 7.15 16.56
CA ARG A 98 16.89 6.45 17.02
C ARG A 98 15.69 6.70 16.11
N TRP A 99 14.75 5.80 16.18
CA TRP A 99 13.45 5.98 15.56
C TRP A 99 12.57 6.89 16.42
N THR A 100 11.91 7.86 15.80
CA THR A 100 10.98 8.77 16.45
C THR A 100 9.61 8.66 15.80
N ALA A 101 8.55 8.73 16.61
CA ALA A 101 7.19 8.72 16.10
C ALA A 101 6.92 9.97 15.25
N ILE A 102 6.21 9.77 14.14
CA ILE A 102 5.68 10.86 13.32
C ILE A 102 4.42 11.38 14.02
N ALA A 103 4.34 12.69 14.21
CA ALA A 103 3.13 13.32 14.72
C ALA A 103 2.02 13.23 13.66
N ASP A 104 0.80 12.95 14.09
CA ASP A 104 -0.37 12.83 13.20
C ASP A 104 -0.15 11.87 12.01
N PRO A 105 0.10 10.59 12.26
CA PRO A 105 0.31 9.63 11.19
C PRO A 105 -0.99 9.23 10.46
N ASP A 106 -2.14 9.71 10.89
CA ASP A 106 -3.45 9.39 10.32
C ASP A 106 -3.60 10.05 8.94
N GLU A 107 -3.21 9.31 7.93
CA GLU A 107 -3.24 9.75 6.54
C GLU A 107 -3.90 8.69 5.67
N THR A 108 -4.77 9.10 4.77
CA THR A 108 -5.40 8.23 3.78
C THR A 108 -4.98 8.65 2.38
N ASN A 109 -4.39 7.73 1.65
CA ASN A 109 -4.03 7.90 0.25
C ASN A 109 -4.90 6.99 -0.62
N ILE A 110 -5.46 7.53 -1.67
CA ILE A 110 -6.19 6.77 -2.69
C ILE A 110 -5.38 6.80 -3.98
N ILE A 111 -4.86 5.66 -4.35
CA ILE A 111 -3.89 5.51 -5.42
C ILE A 111 -4.51 4.71 -6.56
N THR A 112 -4.38 5.21 -7.77
CA THR A 112 -4.67 4.42 -8.97
C THR A 112 -3.44 3.60 -9.30
N PHE A 113 -3.61 2.30 -9.46
CA PHE A 113 -2.51 1.39 -9.76
C PHE A 113 -2.76 0.56 -11.02
N GLU A 114 -1.69 0.10 -11.59
CA GLU A 114 -1.66 -0.90 -12.65
C GLU A 114 -0.84 -2.10 -12.16
N LEU A 115 -1.36 -3.30 -12.37
CA LEU A 115 -0.67 -4.53 -12.00
C LEU A 115 -0.54 -5.43 -13.23
N LYS A 116 0.68 -5.80 -13.56
CA LYS A 116 0.96 -6.73 -14.65
C LYS A 116 2.02 -7.73 -14.20
N GLY A 117 1.59 -8.96 -13.91
CA GLY A 117 2.48 -9.99 -13.39
C GLY A 117 3.10 -9.57 -12.06
N LYS A 118 4.41 -9.47 -12.04
CA LYS A 118 5.20 -9.05 -10.87
C LYS A 118 5.58 -7.58 -10.87
N ILE A 119 4.95 -6.77 -11.71
CA ILE A 119 5.18 -5.34 -11.79
C ILE A 119 3.92 -4.59 -11.35
N LEU A 120 4.08 -3.75 -10.36
CA LEU A 120 3.07 -2.86 -9.81
C LEU A 120 3.48 -1.42 -10.08
N LYS A 121 2.57 -0.63 -10.63
CA LYS A 121 2.78 0.81 -10.83
C LYS A 121 1.73 1.59 -10.09
N PHE A 122 2.16 2.56 -9.33
CA PHE A 122 1.30 3.63 -8.82
C PHE A 122 1.33 4.77 -9.84
N VAL A 123 0.21 5.04 -10.47
CA VAL A 123 0.16 5.95 -11.61
C VAL A 123 -0.50 7.28 -11.32
N ALA A 124 -1.32 7.36 -10.28
CA ALA A 124 -1.95 8.59 -9.83
C ALA A 124 -2.34 8.48 -8.35
N MET A 125 -2.42 9.60 -7.66
CA MET A 125 -2.92 9.71 -6.31
C MET A 125 -3.99 10.81 -6.26
N GLU A 126 -5.11 10.55 -5.60
CA GLU A 126 -6.16 11.56 -5.44
C GLU A 126 -5.64 12.78 -4.68
N GLY A 127 -5.93 13.95 -5.21
CA GLY A 127 -5.45 15.23 -4.66
C GLY A 127 -4.10 15.69 -5.18
N GLU A 128 -3.37 14.83 -5.91
CA GLU A 128 -2.07 15.17 -6.50
C GLU A 128 -2.19 15.38 -8.01
N THR A 129 -1.74 16.52 -8.49
CA THR A 129 -1.78 16.84 -9.94
C THR A 129 -0.60 16.31 -10.71
N ASP A 130 0.57 16.24 -10.09
CA ASP A 130 1.83 15.83 -10.69
C ASP A 130 2.42 14.61 -9.96
N TYR A 131 1.59 13.59 -9.73
CA TYR A 131 2.03 12.38 -9.05
C TYR A 131 3.04 11.61 -9.92
N PRO A 132 4.27 11.40 -9.45
CA PRO A 132 5.24 10.64 -10.20
C PRO A 132 4.87 9.17 -10.25
N VAL A 133 4.94 8.57 -11.43
CA VAL A 133 4.73 7.13 -11.55
C VAL A 133 5.83 6.38 -10.82
N THR A 134 5.45 5.59 -9.83
CA THR A 134 6.37 4.74 -9.08
C THR A 134 6.17 3.28 -9.50
N THR A 135 7.26 2.59 -9.80
CA THR A 135 7.23 1.20 -10.26
C THR A 135 7.88 0.29 -9.22
N PHE A 136 7.16 -0.77 -8.88
CA PHE A 136 7.58 -1.78 -7.92
C PHE A 136 7.68 -3.15 -8.59
N LYS A 137 8.56 -3.97 -8.08
CA LYS A 137 8.66 -5.38 -8.44
C LYS A 137 8.36 -6.25 -7.23
N LYS A 138 7.61 -7.31 -7.45
CA LYS A 138 7.33 -8.31 -6.42
C LYS A 138 8.59 -9.13 -6.11
N GLN A 139 8.87 -9.28 -4.84
CA GLN A 139 9.92 -10.14 -4.32
C GLN A 139 9.51 -11.63 -4.35
#